data_4fd5863c4c54daff5a06845833b1f5d5
#
_entry.id   4fd5863c4c54daff5a06845833b1f5d5
#
_cell.length_a   1.000
_cell.length_b   1.000
_cell.length_c   1.000
_cell.angle_alpha   90.00
_cell.angle_beta   90.00
_cell.angle_gamma   90.00
#
_symmetry.space_group_name_H-M   'P 1'
#
loop_
_entity.id
_entity.type
_entity.pdbx_description
1 polymer ?
#
loop_
_entity_poly.entity_id
_entity_poly.type
_entity_poly.pdbx_seq_one_letter_code
_entity_poly.pdbx_strand_id
1 'polypeptide(L)'
;MCLYKPEEIWTRVGKEPSGQAFNSLIQLEMEQGIPRNPFINAGAIVVADLLNSRLSAPRQRLLEFVRQLSGDTHICYDKVVAASEMMHSDRNAAIAYLMRSFGNFENEVIPVLNNYFHACALRMSCVDLAKTFSYLANKGTSVQTGKPVITPTQTKQLNALLATCGLYDGAGEFAYRVGMPGKSGVGGGIIAIVPGEMTIAVWSPELDPSGNSLAGTKALELLSERIGRSIF
;
A
#
# COMPACT_ATOMS: atom_id res chain seq x y z
N MET A 1 4.18 -4.07 10.67
CA MET A 1 5.42 -3.99 11.49
C MET A 1 5.15 -3.64 12.96
N CYS A 2 4.12 -2.88 13.30
CA CYS A 2 3.82 -2.60 14.73
C CYS A 2 3.23 -3.79 15.49
N LEU A 3 2.64 -4.77 14.81
CA LEU A 3 1.92 -5.90 15.39
C LEU A 3 2.66 -7.24 15.26
N TYR A 4 3.65 -7.30 14.39
CA TYR A 4 4.39 -8.50 14.06
C TYR A 4 5.89 -8.23 14.02
N LYS A 5 6.69 -9.23 14.35
CA LYS A 5 8.12 -9.19 14.06
C LYS A 5 8.31 -9.25 12.54
N PRO A 6 9.35 -8.59 11.98
CA PRO A 6 9.59 -8.62 10.54
C PRO A 6 9.64 -10.04 9.96
N GLU A 7 10.25 -10.99 10.67
CA GLU A 7 10.39 -12.37 10.23
C GLU A 7 9.04 -13.06 10.02
N GLU A 8 8.06 -12.81 10.90
CA GLU A 8 6.69 -13.36 10.78
C GLU A 8 5.98 -12.85 9.53
N ILE A 9 6.22 -11.59 9.13
CA ILE A 9 5.63 -11.01 7.92
C ILE A 9 6.30 -11.61 6.67
N TRP A 10 7.63 -11.65 6.66
CA TRP A 10 8.39 -12.03 5.48
C TRP A 10 8.41 -13.53 5.18
N THR A 11 7.89 -14.37 6.04
CA THR A 11 7.55 -15.77 5.73
C THR A 11 6.25 -15.92 4.93
N ARG A 12 5.36 -14.91 5.02
CA ARG A 12 4.04 -14.92 4.41
C ARG A 12 3.96 -14.10 3.12
N VAL A 13 4.85 -13.12 2.96
CA VAL A 13 4.91 -12.20 1.82
C VAL A 13 6.35 -11.82 1.53
N GLY A 14 6.72 -11.77 0.26
CA GLY A 14 8.08 -11.41 -0.19
C GLY A 14 8.35 -9.90 -0.18
N LYS A 15 9.49 -9.54 -0.77
CA LYS A 15 10.02 -8.16 -0.85
C LYS A 15 10.47 -7.79 -2.26
N GLU A 16 10.12 -8.61 -3.26
CA GLU A 16 10.61 -8.48 -4.62
C GLU A 16 9.58 -7.85 -5.56
N PRO A 17 10.02 -7.13 -6.58
CA PRO A 17 9.14 -6.63 -7.64
C PRO A 17 8.34 -7.77 -8.27
N SER A 18 7.08 -7.50 -8.65
CA SER A 18 6.22 -8.50 -9.25
C SER A 18 6.70 -8.89 -10.66
N GLY A 19 7.03 -7.92 -11.50
CA GLY A 19 7.32 -8.16 -12.92
C GLY A 19 6.12 -8.67 -13.74
N GLN A 20 4.93 -8.69 -13.12
CA GLN A 20 3.66 -9.13 -13.68
C GLN A 20 2.54 -8.20 -13.20
N ALA A 21 1.38 -8.27 -13.83
CA ALA A 21 0.21 -7.53 -13.39
C ALA A 21 -0.10 -7.80 -11.90
N PHE A 22 -0.53 -6.76 -11.18
CA PHE A 22 -0.73 -6.78 -9.72
C PHE A 22 -1.77 -7.80 -9.21
N ASN A 23 -2.53 -8.42 -10.11
CA ASN A 23 -3.56 -9.42 -9.82
C ASN A 23 -3.31 -10.76 -10.56
N SER A 24 -2.05 -11.09 -10.90
CA SER A 24 -1.68 -12.32 -11.59
C SER A 24 -1.85 -13.55 -10.70
N LEU A 25 -2.72 -14.48 -11.11
CA LEU A 25 -2.88 -15.79 -10.47
C LEU A 25 -1.75 -16.76 -10.85
N ILE A 26 -1.29 -16.70 -12.09
CA ILE A 26 -0.23 -17.60 -12.60
C ILE A 26 1.05 -17.38 -11.80
N GLN A 27 1.42 -16.13 -11.54
CA GLN A 27 2.58 -15.82 -10.73
C GLN A 27 2.46 -16.38 -9.32
N LEU A 28 1.28 -16.20 -8.69
CA LEU A 28 1.02 -16.67 -7.34
C LEU A 28 1.08 -18.21 -7.25
N GLU A 29 0.60 -18.92 -8.27
CA GLU A 29 0.73 -20.38 -8.40
C GLU A 29 2.20 -20.80 -8.46
N MET A 30 3.00 -20.16 -9.32
CA MET A 30 4.44 -20.44 -9.46
C MET A 30 5.22 -20.15 -8.16
N GLU A 31 4.81 -19.18 -7.39
CA GLU A 31 5.38 -18.79 -6.09
C GLU A 31 4.77 -19.57 -4.91
N GLN A 32 4.03 -20.65 -5.20
CA GLN A 32 3.41 -21.54 -4.20
C GLN A 32 2.59 -20.79 -3.13
N GLY A 33 1.81 -19.82 -3.57
CA GLY A 33 0.93 -19.04 -2.71
C GLY A 33 1.61 -17.96 -1.86
N ILE A 34 2.91 -17.69 -2.05
CA ILE A 34 3.62 -16.60 -1.36
C ILE A 34 3.72 -15.40 -2.29
N PRO A 35 3.00 -14.30 -2.03
CA PRO A 35 3.06 -13.11 -2.88
C PRO A 35 4.45 -12.47 -2.87
N ARG A 36 4.91 -11.96 -4.01
CA ARG A 36 6.24 -11.36 -4.14
C ARG A 36 6.45 -10.11 -3.30
N ASN A 37 5.41 -9.32 -3.06
CA ASN A 37 5.48 -8.12 -2.21
C ASN A 37 4.09 -7.77 -1.63
N PRO A 38 4.01 -6.90 -0.59
CA PRO A 38 2.76 -6.55 0.08
C PRO A 38 1.88 -5.56 -0.71
N PHE A 39 2.29 -5.08 -1.87
CA PHE A 39 1.61 -4.01 -2.61
C PHE A 39 0.79 -4.50 -3.80
N ILE A 40 1.00 -5.73 -4.27
CA ILE A 40 0.11 -6.42 -5.21
C ILE A 40 -1.09 -7.00 -4.45
N ASN A 41 -2.21 -7.29 -5.15
CA ASN A 41 -3.45 -7.73 -4.51
C ASN A 41 -3.24 -8.92 -3.55
N ALA A 42 -2.53 -9.97 -3.99
CA ALA A 42 -2.25 -11.12 -3.16
C ALA A 42 -1.53 -10.76 -1.86
N GLY A 43 -0.50 -9.90 -1.93
CA GLY A 43 0.25 -9.46 -0.76
C GLY A 43 -0.56 -8.57 0.18
N ALA A 44 -1.37 -7.66 -0.37
CA ALA A 44 -2.25 -6.82 0.44
C ALA A 44 -3.35 -7.64 1.15
N ILE A 45 -3.85 -8.70 0.51
CA ILE A 45 -4.81 -9.64 1.12
C ILE A 45 -4.13 -10.45 2.24
N VAL A 46 -2.87 -10.89 2.08
CA VAL A 46 -2.09 -11.50 3.18
C VAL A 46 -1.92 -10.53 4.35
N VAL A 47 -1.63 -9.25 4.08
CA VAL A 47 -1.54 -8.24 5.16
C VAL A 47 -2.88 -8.07 5.86
N ALA A 48 -4.01 -8.10 5.14
CA ALA A 48 -5.34 -8.07 5.75
C ALA A 48 -5.61 -9.32 6.61
N ASP A 49 -5.18 -10.51 6.17
CA ASP A 49 -5.26 -11.75 6.94
C ASP A 49 -4.44 -11.66 8.25
N LEU A 50 -3.21 -11.18 8.17
CA LEU A 50 -2.36 -10.91 9.34
C LEU A 50 -3.03 -9.92 10.33
N LEU A 51 -3.64 -8.84 9.84
CA LEU A 51 -4.37 -7.90 10.69
C LEU A 51 -5.56 -8.57 11.37
N ASN A 52 -6.29 -9.44 10.68
CA ASN A 52 -7.39 -10.21 11.25
C ASN A 52 -6.93 -11.15 12.38
N SER A 53 -5.75 -11.75 12.27
CA SER A 53 -5.20 -12.64 13.31
C SER A 53 -4.83 -11.91 14.61
N ARG A 54 -4.55 -10.61 14.56
CA ARG A 54 -4.07 -9.84 15.73
C ARG A 54 -5.05 -8.80 16.27
N LEU A 55 -6.07 -8.43 15.50
CA LEU A 55 -6.99 -7.37 15.86
C LEU A 55 -8.43 -7.90 15.92
N SER A 56 -9.11 -7.65 17.04
CA SER A 56 -10.53 -7.99 17.21
C SER A 56 -11.47 -7.16 16.33
N ALA A 57 -11.07 -5.94 15.95
CA ALA A 57 -11.83 -5.03 15.11
C ALA A 57 -10.92 -4.36 14.04
N PRO A 58 -10.40 -5.13 13.03
CA PRO A 58 -9.37 -4.64 12.11
C PRO A 58 -9.74 -3.36 11.38
N ARG A 59 -10.98 -3.24 10.89
CA ARG A 59 -11.47 -2.03 10.19
C ARG A 59 -11.46 -0.79 11.08
N GLN A 60 -11.98 -0.91 12.30
CA GLN A 60 -12.02 0.21 13.23
C GLN A 60 -10.59 0.64 13.61
N ARG A 61 -9.72 -0.32 13.91
CA ARG A 61 -8.32 -0.03 14.29
C ARG A 61 -7.53 0.60 13.14
N LEU A 62 -7.74 0.16 11.90
CA LEU A 62 -7.12 0.78 10.73
C LEU A 62 -7.60 2.23 10.56
N LEU A 63 -8.91 2.47 10.66
CA LEU A 63 -9.48 3.80 10.53
C LEU A 63 -8.96 4.76 11.63
N GLU A 64 -8.93 4.30 12.88
CA GLU A 64 -8.38 5.06 14.00
C GLU A 64 -6.89 5.39 13.78
N PHE A 65 -6.11 4.42 13.29
CA PHE A 65 -4.70 4.62 12.98
C PHE A 65 -4.47 5.66 11.88
N VAL A 66 -5.25 5.60 10.79
CA VAL A 66 -5.18 6.58 9.70
C VAL A 66 -5.57 7.97 10.20
N ARG A 67 -6.64 8.11 10.97
CA ARG A 67 -7.08 9.36 11.59
C ARG A 67 -6.01 9.96 12.52
N GLN A 68 -5.36 9.12 13.31
CA GLN A 68 -4.26 9.54 14.19
C GLN A 68 -3.06 10.07 13.40
N LEU A 69 -2.72 9.43 12.27
CA LEU A 69 -1.58 9.84 11.44
C LEU A 69 -1.87 11.09 10.62
N SER A 70 -3.09 11.24 10.09
CA SER A 70 -3.49 12.41 9.30
C SER A 70 -3.81 13.64 10.17
N GLY A 71 -4.27 13.41 11.41
CA GLY A 71 -4.84 14.44 12.28
C GLY A 71 -6.28 14.81 11.90
N ASP A 72 -6.93 14.08 10.97
CA ASP A 72 -8.31 14.32 10.55
C ASP A 72 -9.25 13.20 11.02
N THR A 73 -10.17 13.54 11.90
CA THR A 73 -11.19 12.62 12.44
C THR A 73 -12.37 12.38 11.50
N HIS A 74 -12.51 13.15 10.41
CA HIS A 74 -13.59 13.01 9.44
C HIS A 74 -13.33 11.94 8.37
N ILE A 75 -12.10 11.44 8.25
CA ILE A 75 -11.78 10.32 7.36
C ILE A 75 -12.73 9.16 7.67
N CYS A 76 -13.30 8.57 6.64
CA CYS A 76 -14.25 7.46 6.77
C CYS A 76 -14.10 6.49 5.59
N TYR A 77 -14.73 5.34 5.72
CA TYR A 77 -14.92 4.42 4.61
C TYR A 77 -16.03 4.90 3.68
N ASP A 78 -15.78 4.89 2.37
CA ASP A 78 -16.82 5.04 1.37
C ASP A 78 -17.56 3.71 1.22
N LYS A 79 -18.82 3.70 1.67
CA LYS A 79 -19.65 2.48 1.68
C LYS A 79 -20.01 2.02 0.26
N VAL A 80 -20.12 2.95 -0.69
CA VAL A 80 -20.46 2.62 -2.09
C VAL A 80 -19.28 1.93 -2.75
N VAL A 81 -18.09 2.48 -2.56
CA VAL A 81 -16.84 1.88 -3.07
C VAL A 81 -16.62 0.50 -2.44
N ALA A 82 -16.73 0.36 -1.11
CA ALA A 82 -16.55 -0.92 -0.44
C ALA A 82 -17.56 -1.99 -0.92
N ALA A 83 -18.81 -1.60 -1.16
CA ALA A 83 -19.83 -2.50 -1.70
C ALA A 83 -19.53 -2.90 -3.15
N SER A 84 -19.08 -1.96 -3.99
CA SER A 84 -18.67 -2.22 -5.36
C SER A 84 -17.48 -3.19 -5.43
N GLU A 85 -16.45 -2.99 -4.61
CA GLU A 85 -15.31 -3.90 -4.49
C GLU A 85 -15.74 -5.33 -4.13
N MET A 86 -16.69 -5.45 -3.19
CA MET A 86 -17.24 -6.74 -2.78
C MET A 86 -18.02 -7.40 -3.92
N MET A 87 -18.81 -6.66 -4.68
CA MET A 87 -19.61 -7.19 -5.81
C MET A 87 -18.73 -7.70 -6.96
N HIS A 88 -17.53 -7.13 -7.14
CA HIS A 88 -16.59 -7.49 -8.22
C HIS A 88 -15.38 -8.25 -7.66
N SER A 89 -15.58 -9.03 -6.59
CA SER A 89 -14.49 -9.63 -5.81
C SER A 89 -13.96 -10.97 -6.32
N ASP A 90 -14.53 -11.55 -7.36
CA ASP A 90 -14.22 -12.93 -7.83
C ASP A 90 -12.71 -13.18 -7.99
N ARG A 91 -12.00 -12.23 -8.59
CA ARG A 91 -10.55 -12.34 -8.78
C ARG A 91 -9.79 -12.33 -7.45
N ASN A 92 -10.16 -11.45 -6.53
CA ASN A 92 -9.56 -11.38 -5.21
C ASN A 92 -9.94 -12.59 -4.34
N ALA A 93 -11.13 -13.13 -4.50
CA ALA A 93 -11.54 -14.37 -3.86
C ALA A 93 -10.72 -15.55 -4.38
N ALA A 94 -10.55 -15.68 -5.70
CA ALA A 94 -9.70 -16.70 -6.31
C ALA A 94 -8.25 -16.62 -5.79
N ILE A 95 -7.67 -15.43 -5.68
CA ILE A 95 -6.35 -15.18 -5.10
C ILE A 95 -6.29 -15.68 -3.64
N ALA A 96 -7.27 -15.31 -2.81
CA ALA A 96 -7.30 -15.69 -1.39
C ALA A 96 -7.46 -17.20 -1.20
N TYR A 97 -8.35 -17.86 -1.96
CA TYR A 97 -8.51 -19.33 -1.91
C TYR A 97 -7.27 -20.06 -2.43
N LEU A 98 -6.60 -19.53 -3.45
CA LEU A 98 -5.34 -20.09 -3.94
C LEU A 98 -4.26 -20.04 -2.85
N MET A 99 -4.07 -18.90 -2.19
CA MET A 99 -3.14 -18.79 -1.06
C MET A 99 -3.50 -19.73 0.08
N ARG A 100 -4.80 -19.89 0.38
CA ARG A 100 -5.29 -20.83 1.39
C ARG A 100 -4.95 -22.29 1.03
N SER A 101 -5.02 -22.67 -0.23
CA SER A 101 -4.68 -24.03 -0.69
C SER A 101 -3.20 -24.36 -0.50
N PHE A 102 -2.33 -23.35 -0.52
CA PHE A 102 -0.90 -23.48 -0.21
C PHE A 102 -0.58 -23.31 1.29
N GLY A 103 -1.59 -23.12 2.14
CA GLY A 103 -1.40 -22.91 3.59
C GLY A 103 -0.96 -21.48 3.97
N ASN A 104 -0.96 -20.52 3.05
CA ASN A 104 -0.60 -19.12 3.32
C ASN A 104 -1.83 -18.25 3.60
N PHE A 105 -2.77 -18.74 4.43
CA PHE A 105 -3.97 -18.01 4.84
C PHE A 105 -4.52 -18.61 6.14
N GLU A 106 -4.73 -17.80 7.18
CA GLU A 106 -5.07 -18.28 8.54
C GLU A 106 -6.56 -18.13 8.87
N ASN A 107 -7.20 -17.06 8.39
CA ASN A 107 -8.57 -16.74 8.75
C ASN A 107 -9.58 -17.14 7.67
N GLU A 108 -10.88 -16.98 7.94
CA GLU A 108 -11.91 -17.17 6.92
C GLU A 108 -11.79 -16.11 5.82
N VAL A 109 -11.85 -16.54 4.57
CA VAL A 109 -11.58 -15.70 3.38
C VAL A 109 -12.53 -14.51 3.29
N ILE A 110 -13.83 -14.72 3.44
CA ILE A 110 -14.82 -13.65 3.24
C ILE A 110 -14.68 -12.51 4.26
N PRO A 111 -14.52 -12.76 5.57
CA PRO A 111 -14.23 -11.69 6.55
C PRO A 111 -12.95 -10.92 6.24
N VAL A 112 -11.87 -11.59 5.82
CA VAL A 112 -10.61 -10.94 5.45
C VAL A 112 -10.79 -10.05 4.23
N LEU A 113 -11.41 -10.55 3.16
CA LEU A 113 -11.71 -9.77 1.96
C LEU A 113 -12.59 -8.55 2.27
N ASN A 114 -13.60 -8.71 3.13
CA ASN A 114 -14.42 -7.58 3.56
C ASN A 114 -13.59 -6.48 4.26
N ASN A 115 -12.63 -6.86 5.09
CA ASN A 115 -11.73 -5.89 5.72
C ASN A 115 -10.76 -5.26 4.71
N TYR A 116 -10.24 -6.04 3.77
CA TYR A 116 -9.41 -5.57 2.67
C TYR A 116 -10.14 -4.54 1.78
N PHE A 117 -11.37 -4.81 1.35
CA PHE A 117 -12.15 -3.87 0.53
C PHE A 117 -12.50 -2.58 1.26
N HIS A 118 -12.74 -2.64 2.56
CA HIS A 118 -12.89 -1.41 3.35
C HIS A 118 -11.57 -0.62 3.42
N ALA A 119 -10.42 -1.29 3.56
CA ALA A 119 -9.13 -0.60 3.51
C ALA A 119 -8.90 0.11 2.16
N CYS A 120 -9.31 -0.51 1.05
CA CYS A 120 -9.28 0.10 -0.29
C CYS A 120 -10.28 1.26 -0.45
N ALA A 121 -11.32 1.32 0.38
CA ALA A 121 -12.40 2.30 0.31
C ALA A 121 -12.25 3.48 1.30
N LEU A 122 -11.07 3.72 1.83
CA LEU A 122 -10.80 4.91 2.65
C LEU A 122 -10.94 6.18 1.80
N ARG A 123 -11.83 7.09 2.22
CA ARG A 123 -12.07 8.39 1.57
C ARG A 123 -11.20 9.44 2.22
N MET A 124 -10.25 9.97 1.48
CA MET A 124 -9.23 10.92 1.95
C MET A 124 -8.96 11.98 0.88
N SER A 125 -8.59 13.18 1.29
CA SER A 125 -8.01 14.19 0.40
C SER A 125 -6.51 13.91 0.15
N CYS A 126 -5.92 14.55 -0.86
CA CYS A 126 -4.46 14.51 -1.06
C CYS A 126 -3.70 15.04 0.17
N VAL A 127 -4.24 16.03 0.87
CA VAL A 127 -3.65 16.56 2.09
C VAL A 127 -3.63 15.52 3.21
N ASP A 128 -4.75 14.80 3.41
CA ASP A 128 -4.84 13.75 4.41
C ASP A 128 -3.90 12.59 4.07
N LEU A 129 -3.83 12.23 2.79
CA LEU A 129 -2.95 11.19 2.30
C LEU A 129 -1.48 11.54 2.55
N ALA A 130 -1.04 12.76 2.19
CA ALA A 130 0.31 13.24 2.44
C ALA A 130 0.63 13.26 3.94
N LYS A 131 -0.27 13.78 4.79
CA LYS A 131 -0.09 13.78 6.24
C LYS A 131 0.01 12.37 6.83
N THR A 132 -0.86 11.46 6.40
CA THR A 132 -0.88 10.06 6.88
C THR A 132 0.46 9.38 6.68
N PHE A 133 1.12 9.60 5.55
CA PHE A 133 2.40 8.96 5.23
C PHE A 133 3.64 9.80 5.58
N SER A 134 3.47 10.98 6.17
CA SER A 134 4.57 11.90 6.52
C SER A 134 5.62 11.29 7.46
N TYR A 135 5.24 10.30 8.29
CA TYR A 135 6.17 9.58 9.14
C TYR A 135 7.26 8.84 8.34
N LEU A 136 7.00 8.46 7.08
CA LEU A 136 7.99 7.82 6.21
C LEU A 136 9.09 8.79 5.76
N ALA A 137 8.77 10.06 5.62
CA ALA A 137 9.77 11.12 5.40
C ALA A 137 10.47 11.50 6.70
N ASN A 138 9.80 11.34 7.86
CA ASN A 138 10.28 11.79 9.17
C ASN A 138 10.85 10.63 10.04
N LYS A 139 11.65 9.76 9.43
CA LYS A 139 12.38 8.65 10.13
C LYS A 139 11.48 7.77 10.99
N GLY A 140 10.20 7.60 10.60
CA GLY A 140 9.23 6.76 11.30
C GLY A 140 8.47 7.45 12.43
N THR A 141 8.65 8.74 12.63
CA THR A 141 7.98 9.54 13.67
C THR A 141 6.80 10.31 13.07
N SER A 142 5.61 10.18 13.66
CA SER A 142 4.43 10.94 13.25
C SER A 142 4.65 12.43 13.42
N VAL A 143 4.45 13.20 12.35
CA VAL A 143 4.52 14.66 12.38
C VAL A 143 3.38 15.25 13.20
N GLN A 144 2.20 14.60 13.22
CA GLN A 144 1.01 15.08 13.94
C GLN A 144 1.12 14.92 15.45
N THR A 145 1.71 13.82 15.92
CA THR A 145 1.73 13.47 17.35
C THR A 145 3.11 13.56 17.99
N GLY A 146 4.18 13.66 17.20
CA GLY A 146 5.56 13.58 17.66
C GLY A 146 5.97 12.19 18.19
N LYS A 147 5.08 11.18 18.09
CA LYS A 147 5.34 9.83 18.60
C LYS A 147 5.93 8.93 17.53
N PRO A 148 6.82 8.00 17.87
CA PRO A 148 7.32 7.01 16.94
C PRO A 148 6.18 6.07 16.50
N VAL A 149 6.07 5.85 15.19
CA VAL A 149 5.15 4.91 14.53
C VAL A 149 5.89 3.60 14.26
N ILE A 150 7.08 3.73 13.69
CA ILE A 150 8.01 2.63 13.38
C ILE A 150 9.45 3.10 13.61
N THR A 151 10.39 2.18 13.70
CA THR A 151 11.81 2.53 13.86
C THR A 151 12.40 3.15 12.59
N PRO A 152 13.51 3.90 12.67
CA PRO A 152 14.22 4.40 11.49
C PRO A 152 14.66 3.30 10.52
N THR A 153 15.06 2.13 11.03
CA THR A 153 15.40 0.97 10.21
C THR A 153 14.18 0.45 9.45
N GLN A 154 13.03 0.31 10.10
CA GLN A 154 11.79 -0.09 9.43
C GLN A 154 11.31 0.95 8.41
N THR A 155 11.52 2.24 8.69
CA THR A 155 11.22 3.33 7.74
C THR A 155 12.06 3.18 6.47
N LYS A 156 13.38 2.97 6.62
CA LYS A 156 14.27 2.69 5.48
C LYS A 156 13.80 1.47 4.67
N GLN A 157 13.44 0.39 5.35
CA GLN A 157 12.96 -0.84 4.70
C GLN A 157 11.66 -0.62 3.92
N LEU A 158 10.68 0.10 4.50
CA LEU A 158 9.44 0.43 3.81
C LEU A 158 9.67 1.36 2.62
N ASN A 159 10.52 2.38 2.75
CA ASN A 159 10.86 3.25 1.63
C ASN A 159 11.58 2.49 0.50
N ALA A 160 12.43 1.51 0.82
CA ALA A 160 13.03 0.64 -0.17
C ALA A 160 12.00 -0.23 -0.91
N LEU A 161 11.04 -0.81 -0.18
CA LEU A 161 9.93 -1.55 -0.78
C LEU A 161 9.03 -0.66 -1.65
N LEU A 162 8.76 0.57 -1.23
CA LEU A 162 8.01 1.55 -2.04
C LEU A 162 8.76 1.90 -3.33
N ALA A 163 10.08 2.05 -3.27
CA ALA A 163 10.90 2.37 -4.45
C ALA A 163 10.91 1.22 -5.48
N THR A 164 10.92 -0.03 -5.01
CA THR A 164 11.07 -1.21 -5.88
C THR A 164 9.74 -1.85 -6.28
N CYS A 165 8.68 -1.70 -5.49
CA CYS A 165 7.42 -2.45 -5.65
C CYS A 165 6.17 -1.56 -5.63
N GLY A 166 6.29 -0.28 -5.28
CA GLY A 166 5.12 0.53 -4.93
C GLY A 166 4.23 0.95 -6.12
N LEU A 167 4.75 0.88 -7.35
CA LEU A 167 4.01 1.21 -8.58
C LEU A 167 3.80 -0.02 -9.49
N TYR A 168 3.60 -1.17 -8.89
CA TYR A 168 3.35 -2.43 -9.60
C TYR A 168 4.49 -2.74 -10.61
N ASP A 169 4.16 -3.13 -11.83
CA ASP A 169 5.10 -3.34 -12.93
C ASP A 169 5.71 -2.04 -13.51
N GLY A 170 5.14 -0.88 -13.19
CA GLY A 170 5.67 0.44 -13.51
C GLY A 170 6.74 0.99 -12.54
N ALA A 171 7.17 0.24 -11.52
CA ALA A 171 8.08 0.74 -10.49
C ALA A 171 9.45 1.16 -11.06
N GLY A 172 9.99 0.42 -12.03
CA GLY A 172 11.26 0.76 -12.68
C GLY A 172 11.20 2.07 -13.46
N GLU A 173 10.16 2.26 -14.27
CA GLU A 173 9.94 3.49 -15.04
C GLU A 173 9.73 4.70 -14.10
N PHE A 174 8.98 4.52 -13.01
CA PHE A 174 8.78 5.57 -12.02
C PHE A 174 10.10 5.93 -11.30
N ALA A 175 10.91 4.95 -10.95
CA ALA A 175 12.23 5.18 -10.34
C ALA A 175 13.15 5.97 -11.30
N TYR A 176 13.13 5.64 -12.58
CA TYR A 176 13.92 6.33 -13.61
C TYR A 176 13.48 7.79 -13.81
N ARG A 177 12.17 8.06 -13.85
CA ARG A 177 11.63 9.39 -14.15
C ARG A 177 11.50 10.28 -12.91
N VAL A 178 11.07 9.72 -11.79
CA VAL A 178 10.73 10.48 -10.57
C VAL A 178 11.82 10.35 -9.51
N GLY A 179 12.41 9.17 -9.38
CA GLY A 179 13.52 8.94 -8.45
C GLY A 179 13.14 9.03 -6.96
N MET A 180 11.89 8.75 -6.61
CA MET A 180 11.40 8.77 -5.23
C MET A 180 10.72 7.45 -4.87
N PRO A 181 10.81 6.97 -3.62
CA PRO A 181 9.90 5.93 -3.13
C PRO A 181 8.45 6.38 -3.31
N GLY A 182 7.60 5.54 -3.88
CA GLY A 182 6.21 5.91 -4.12
C GLY A 182 5.23 4.75 -4.00
N LYS A 183 3.94 5.04 -3.79
CA LYS A 183 2.84 4.08 -3.85
C LYS A 183 1.69 4.66 -4.63
N SER A 184 1.28 3.93 -5.65
CA SER A 184 0.10 4.24 -6.45
C SER A 184 -1.13 3.44 -6.01
N GLY A 185 -2.30 3.91 -6.41
CA GLY A 185 -3.55 3.18 -6.29
C GLY A 185 -4.39 3.34 -7.54
N VAL A 186 -5.11 2.30 -7.92
CA VAL A 186 -6.01 2.30 -9.09
C VAL A 186 -7.16 3.32 -9.00
N GLY A 187 -7.33 3.97 -7.87
CA GLY A 187 -8.19 5.14 -7.71
C GLY A 187 -7.59 6.44 -8.25
N GLY A 188 -6.36 6.42 -8.79
CA GLY A 188 -5.69 7.58 -9.38
C GLY A 188 -4.77 8.36 -8.44
N GLY A 189 -4.61 7.94 -7.19
CA GLY A 189 -3.71 8.56 -6.23
C GLY A 189 -2.29 8.00 -6.30
N ILE A 190 -1.30 8.86 -6.08
CA ILE A 190 0.10 8.46 -5.85
C ILE A 190 0.62 9.25 -4.65
N ILE A 191 1.26 8.56 -3.71
CA ILE A 191 2.15 9.20 -2.73
C ILE A 191 3.60 9.02 -3.19
N ALA A 192 4.43 10.04 -2.95
CA ALA A 192 5.87 9.98 -3.14
C ALA A 192 6.56 10.52 -1.89
N ILE A 193 7.71 9.94 -1.54
CA ILE A 193 8.45 10.27 -0.33
C ILE A 193 9.78 10.90 -0.70
N VAL A 194 10.07 12.06 -0.14
CA VAL A 194 11.41 12.66 -0.11
C VAL A 194 11.96 12.43 1.30
N PRO A 195 12.82 11.40 1.51
CA PRO A 195 13.27 11.03 2.85
C PRO A 195 13.98 12.19 3.56
N GLY A 196 13.56 12.48 4.78
CA GLY A 196 14.10 13.57 5.59
C GLY A 196 13.47 14.94 5.32
N GLU A 197 12.60 15.09 4.30
CA GLU A 197 12.05 16.39 3.91
C GLU A 197 10.52 16.40 3.87
N MET A 198 9.88 15.61 2.99
CA MET A 198 8.44 15.73 2.77
C MET A 198 7.79 14.46 2.19
N THR A 199 6.49 14.41 2.27
CA THR A 199 5.63 13.48 1.54
C THR A 199 4.73 14.27 0.60
N ILE A 200 4.61 13.78 -0.63
CA ILE A 200 3.84 14.42 -1.70
C ILE A 200 2.69 13.47 -2.04
N ALA A 201 1.49 14.01 -2.22
CA ALA A 201 0.35 13.26 -2.73
C ALA A 201 -0.24 13.97 -3.95
N VAL A 202 -0.47 13.19 -5.00
CA VAL A 202 -1.14 13.66 -6.22
C VAL A 202 -2.32 12.77 -6.53
N TRP A 203 -3.32 13.30 -7.21
CA TRP A 203 -4.47 12.55 -7.68
C TRP A 203 -4.90 13.01 -9.07
N SER A 204 -5.10 12.02 -9.96
CA SER A 204 -5.68 12.23 -11.28
C SER A 204 -6.34 10.94 -11.77
N PRO A 205 -7.53 11.00 -12.41
CA PRO A 205 -8.32 9.81 -12.73
C PRO A 205 -7.77 8.94 -13.86
N GLU A 206 -7.09 9.48 -14.88
CA GLU A 206 -6.59 8.66 -15.98
C GLU A 206 -5.39 7.82 -15.57
N LEU A 207 -5.47 6.51 -15.84
CA LEU A 207 -4.44 5.54 -15.49
C LEU A 207 -3.70 5.08 -16.75
N ASP A 208 -2.41 4.78 -16.57
CA ASP A 208 -1.62 4.06 -17.56
C ASP A 208 -1.99 2.54 -17.58
N PRO A 209 -1.45 1.76 -18.53
CA PRO A 209 -1.72 0.31 -18.59
C PRO A 209 -1.32 -0.47 -17.35
N SER A 210 -0.37 0.04 -16.55
CA SER A 210 0.06 -0.57 -15.27
C SER A 210 -0.86 -0.22 -14.09
N GLY A 211 -1.86 0.65 -14.29
CA GLY A 211 -2.81 1.08 -13.26
C GLY A 211 -2.34 2.28 -12.43
N ASN A 212 -1.34 3.03 -12.88
CA ASN A 212 -0.83 4.23 -12.22
C ASN A 212 -1.41 5.50 -12.85
N SER A 213 -1.60 6.56 -12.05
CA SER A 213 -2.05 7.86 -12.56
C SER A 213 -1.06 8.44 -13.56
N LEU A 214 -1.51 8.63 -14.82
CA LEU A 214 -0.69 9.14 -15.90
C LEU A 214 -0.24 10.59 -15.63
N ALA A 215 -1.19 11.49 -15.40
CA ALA A 215 -0.90 12.89 -15.12
C ALA A 215 -0.22 13.07 -13.74
N GLY A 216 -0.57 12.23 -12.74
CA GLY A 216 0.07 12.23 -11.43
C GLY A 216 1.55 11.87 -11.52
N THR A 217 1.91 10.85 -12.31
CA THR A 217 3.31 10.48 -12.56
C THR A 217 4.07 11.63 -13.24
N LYS A 218 3.47 12.26 -14.26
CA LYS A 218 4.11 13.39 -14.95
C LYS A 218 4.29 14.60 -14.03
N ALA A 219 3.33 14.88 -13.17
CA ALA A 219 3.44 15.98 -12.19
C ALA A 219 4.60 15.73 -11.20
N LEU A 220 4.75 14.48 -10.72
CA LEU A 220 5.84 14.11 -9.83
C LEU A 220 7.22 14.16 -10.51
N GLU A 221 7.31 13.76 -11.78
CA GLU A 221 8.52 13.90 -12.60
C GLU A 221 8.96 15.36 -12.70
N LEU A 222 8.07 16.25 -13.14
CA LEU A 222 8.36 17.68 -13.26
C LEU A 222 8.71 18.31 -11.91
N LEU A 223 8.06 17.88 -10.83
CA LEU A 223 8.37 18.35 -9.50
C LEU A 223 9.76 17.89 -9.07
N SER A 224 10.08 16.59 -9.25
CA SER A 224 11.40 16.02 -8.91
C SER A 224 12.53 16.78 -9.60
N GLU A 225 12.40 17.00 -10.91
CA GLU A 225 13.36 17.79 -11.69
C GLU A 225 13.52 19.21 -11.12
N ARG A 226 12.39 19.89 -10.83
CA ARG A 226 12.39 21.27 -10.36
C ARG A 226 12.99 21.47 -8.98
N ILE A 227 12.75 20.52 -8.06
CA ILE A 227 13.28 20.60 -6.69
C ILE A 227 14.66 19.95 -6.55
N GLY A 228 15.12 19.20 -7.57
CA GLY A 228 16.39 18.50 -7.56
C GLY A 228 16.48 17.45 -6.47
N ARG A 229 15.40 16.70 -6.24
CA ARG A 229 15.32 15.64 -5.23
C ARG A 229 15.10 14.29 -5.84
N SER A 230 16.01 13.36 -5.54
CA SER A 230 15.96 11.95 -5.88
C SER A 230 16.68 11.15 -4.79
N ILE A 231 16.38 9.87 -4.68
CA ILE A 231 17.15 8.94 -3.83
C ILE A 231 18.35 8.32 -4.57
N PHE A 232 18.51 8.65 -5.84
CA PHE A 232 19.60 8.20 -6.70
C PHE A 232 20.62 9.28 -6.98
#